data_915bc9079f841a9f87e9062f3b4ca2de
#
_entry.id   915bc9079f841a9f87e9062f3b4ca2de
#
_cell.length_a   1.000
_cell.length_b   1.000
_cell.length_c   1.000
_cell.angle_alpha   90.00
_cell.angle_beta   90.00
_cell.angle_gamma   90.00
#
_symmetry.space_group_name_H-M   'P 1'
#
loop_
_entity.id
_entity.type
_entity.pdbx_description
1 polymer ?
#
loop_
_entity_poly.entity_id
_entity_poly.type
_entity_poly.pdbx_seq_one_letter_code
_entity_poly.pdbx_strand_id
1 'polypeptide(L)'
;GMTFVATNRMEWLFQRCYKEAVSHSVFRSVLLMSCFLVLSVSMYPGLWSIGVHLHSALTGSYVPGHHSVLLLNSPNEQAAKDIGRAIMERRLAASINILSRTSTMYYWKGEIQDASEILMVSFLRKSLCHQHLYRSVHPYANPEVLSFPVEDGSLAYMKWMDEALPDD
;
A
#
# COMPACT_ATOMS: atom_id res chain seq x y z
N GLY A 1 21.69 54.82 39.47
CA GLY A 1 21.42 53.39 39.69
C GLY A 1 20.14 52.87 39.07
N MET A 2 19.09 53.66 38.87
CA MET A 2 17.81 53.21 38.27
C MET A 2 17.85 52.96 36.78
N THR A 3 18.66 53.70 36.01
CA THR A 3 18.82 53.53 34.56
C THR A 3 19.54 52.26 34.17
N PHE A 4 20.50 51.78 34.96
CA PHE A 4 21.26 50.59 34.71
C PHE A 4 20.43 49.30 34.92
N VAL A 5 19.55 49.26 35.93
CA VAL A 5 18.62 48.17 36.22
C VAL A 5 17.53 48.06 35.16
N ALA A 6 17.03 49.17 34.65
CA ALA A 6 16.01 49.21 33.60
C ALA A 6 16.54 48.72 32.25
N THR A 7 17.78 49.07 31.89
CA THR A 7 18.46 48.59 30.66
C THR A 7 18.69 47.04 30.71
N ASN A 8 19.17 46.55 31.84
CA ASN A 8 19.38 45.09 31.98
C ASN A 8 18.08 44.28 31.93
N ARG A 9 17.00 44.83 32.46
CA ARG A 9 15.68 44.19 32.44
C ARG A 9 15.12 44.16 31.02
N MET A 10 15.33 45.21 30.26
CA MET A 10 14.85 45.33 28.88
C MET A 10 15.66 44.44 27.93
N GLU A 11 17.02 44.36 28.12
CA GLU A 11 17.86 43.38 27.38
C GLU A 11 17.50 41.94 27.65
N TRP A 12 17.23 41.59 28.90
CA TRP A 12 16.78 40.24 29.28
C TRP A 12 15.43 39.88 28.63
N LEU A 13 14.47 40.79 28.63
CA LEU A 13 13.20 40.60 27.96
C LEU A 13 13.36 40.45 26.45
N PHE A 14 14.21 41.25 25.83
CA PHE A 14 14.50 41.19 24.41
C PHE A 14 15.14 39.88 24.01
N GLN A 15 16.13 39.41 24.78
CA GLN A 15 16.76 38.10 24.57
C GLN A 15 15.78 36.93 24.77
N ARG A 16 14.88 37.03 25.73
CA ARG A 16 13.88 36.01 25.96
C ARG A 16 12.88 35.94 24.79
N CYS A 17 12.35 37.09 24.38
CA CYS A 17 11.46 37.18 23.22
C CYS A 17 12.15 36.68 21.94
N TYR A 18 13.43 37.01 21.74
CA TYR A 18 14.21 36.56 20.60
C TYR A 18 14.42 35.04 20.62
N LYS A 19 14.77 34.44 21.76
CA LYS A 19 14.90 32.98 21.91
C LYS A 19 13.59 32.26 21.67
N GLU A 20 12.48 32.79 22.19
CA GLU A 20 11.16 32.22 21.96
C GLU A 20 10.77 32.32 20.47
N ALA A 21 10.99 33.45 19.82
CA ALA A 21 10.73 33.65 18.41
C ALA A 21 11.58 32.72 17.52
N VAL A 22 12.87 32.55 17.82
CA VAL A 22 13.77 31.62 17.12
C VAL A 22 13.33 30.19 17.36
N SER A 23 12.97 29.81 18.59
CA SER A 23 12.47 28.48 18.91
C SER A 23 11.18 28.17 18.15
N HIS A 24 10.22 29.09 18.09
CA HIS A 24 9.00 28.96 17.31
C HIS A 24 9.28 28.85 15.81
N SER A 25 10.23 29.65 15.27
CA SER A 25 10.63 29.59 13.87
C SER A 25 11.27 28.24 13.52
N VAL A 26 12.17 27.74 14.36
CA VAL A 26 12.81 26.43 14.19
C VAL A 26 11.77 25.31 14.27
N PHE A 27 10.89 25.35 15.26
CA PHE A 27 9.80 24.36 15.40
C PHE A 27 8.88 24.34 14.17
N ARG A 28 8.48 25.51 13.66
CA ARG A 28 7.65 25.61 12.43
C ARG A 28 8.40 25.05 11.22
N SER A 29 9.69 25.33 11.07
CA SER A 29 10.50 24.80 9.98
C SER A 29 10.65 23.30 10.05
N VAL A 30 10.90 22.75 11.23
CA VAL A 30 10.97 21.28 11.45
C VAL A 30 9.63 20.64 11.16
N LEU A 31 8.52 21.23 11.58
CA LEU A 31 7.16 20.72 11.32
C LEU A 31 6.85 20.73 9.82
N LEU A 32 7.16 21.80 9.10
CA LEU A 32 6.95 21.91 7.65
C LEU A 32 7.81 20.90 6.89
N MET A 33 9.08 20.74 7.25
CA MET A 33 9.98 19.75 6.65
C MET A 33 9.49 18.32 6.91
N SER A 34 9.00 18.03 8.12
CA SER A 34 8.43 16.73 8.47
C SER A 34 7.15 16.46 7.68
N CYS A 35 6.25 17.44 7.55
CA CYS A 35 5.04 17.33 6.72
C CYS A 35 5.39 17.09 5.24
N PHE A 36 6.36 17.84 4.71
CA PHE A 36 6.82 17.67 3.33
C PHE A 36 7.41 16.29 3.10
N LEU A 37 8.22 15.78 4.03
CA LEU A 37 8.79 14.44 3.96
C LEU A 37 7.69 13.36 3.97
N VAL A 38 6.72 13.45 4.87
CA VAL A 38 5.59 12.52 4.97
C VAL A 38 4.75 12.55 3.68
N LEU A 39 4.46 13.73 3.13
CA LEU A 39 3.74 13.87 1.86
C LEU A 39 4.54 13.27 0.70
N SER A 40 5.85 13.49 0.63
CA SER A 40 6.71 12.94 -0.42
C SER A 40 6.74 11.40 -0.37
N VAL A 41 6.87 10.83 0.84
CA VAL A 41 6.84 9.36 1.04
C VAL A 41 5.48 8.77 0.64
N SER A 42 4.36 9.44 0.97
CA SER A 42 3.02 8.97 0.60
C SER A 42 2.72 9.09 -0.90
N MET A 43 3.35 10.04 -1.60
CA MET A 43 3.17 10.25 -3.05
C MET A 43 4.02 9.30 -3.92
N TYR A 44 5.09 8.72 -3.38
CA TYR A 44 6.00 7.82 -4.09
C TYR A 44 5.93 6.39 -3.52
N PRO A 45 5.32 5.43 -4.26
CA PRO A 45 5.19 4.03 -3.81
C PRO A 45 6.52 3.37 -3.45
N GLY A 46 7.60 3.65 -4.20
CA GLY A 46 8.93 3.11 -3.90
C GLY A 46 9.50 3.57 -2.57
N LEU A 47 9.30 4.83 -2.17
CA LEU A 47 9.69 5.34 -0.85
C LEU A 47 8.87 4.72 0.27
N TRP A 48 7.59 4.47 0.03
CA TRP A 48 6.72 3.73 0.95
C TRP A 48 7.24 2.31 1.18
N SER A 49 7.59 1.60 0.11
CA SER A 49 8.17 0.25 0.16
C SER A 49 9.45 0.22 1.01
N ILE A 50 10.38 1.15 0.81
CA ILE A 50 11.60 1.29 1.61
C ILE A 50 11.27 1.50 3.09
N GLY A 51 10.31 2.36 3.40
CA GLY A 51 9.83 2.62 4.77
C GLY A 51 9.26 1.37 5.43
N VAL A 52 8.48 0.56 4.71
CA VAL A 52 7.92 -0.71 5.18
C VAL A 52 9.03 -1.72 5.47
N HIS A 53 10.00 -1.88 4.57
CA HIS A 53 11.13 -2.79 4.78
C HIS A 53 11.97 -2.38 5.99
N LEU A 54 12.23 -1.08 6.14
CA LEU A 54 12.97 -0.55 7.29
C LEU A 54 12.20 -0.77 8.60
N HIS A 55 10.88 -0.50 8.62
CA HIS A 55 10.03 -0.75 9.77
C HIS A 55 10.05 -2.23 10.16
N SER A 56 9.84 -3.13 9.19
CA SER A 56 9.87 -4.58 9.44
C SER A 56 11.22 -5.06 9.92
N ALA A 57 12.33 -4.51 9.39
CA ALA A 57 13.68 -4.85 9.84
C ALA A 57 13.98 -4.39 11.27
N LEU A 58 13.46 -3.22 11.68
CA LEU A 58 13.68 -2.64 13.01
C LEU A 58 12.75 -3.22 14.07
N THR A 59 11.50 -3.51 13.72
CA THR A 59 10.48 -3.95 14.69
C THR A 59 10.22 -5.45 14.67
N GLY A 60 10.67 -6.15 13.61
CA GLY A 60 10.36 -7.57 13.38
C GLY A 60 8.88 -7.84 13.13
N SER A 61 8.09 -6.82 12.76
CA SER A 61 6.65 -6.91 12.55
C SER A 61 6.26 -6.60 11.11
N TYR A 62 5.19 -7.24 10.64
CA TYR A 62 4.58 -6.96 9.35
C TYR A 62 3.81 -5.62 9.38
N VAL A 63 3.79 -4.93 8.26
CA VAL A 63 2.97 -3.73 8.09
C VAL A 63 1.63 -4.13 7.47
N PRO A 64 0.51 -4.04 8.18
CA PRO A 64 -0.80 -4.39 7.66
C PRO A 64 -1.14 -3.66 6.36
N GLY A 65 -1.68 -4.39 5.40
CA GLY A 65 -2.12 -3.84 4.13
C GLY A 65 -0.99 -3.54 3.12
N HIS A 66 0.27 -3.90 3.41
CA HIS A 66 1.36 -3.82 2.43
C HIS A 66 1.15 -4.80 1.26
N HIS A 67 0.64 -5.99 1.55
CA HIS A 67 0.22 -6.96 0.56
C HIS A 67 -1.30 -7.04 0.44
N SER A 68 -1.76 -7.56 -0.67
CA SER A 68 -3.18 -7.78 -0.95
C SER A 68 -3.40 -9.16 -1.57
N VAL A 69 -4.58 -9.70 -1.30
CA VAL A 69 -5.11 -10.87 -1.97
C VAL A 69 -6.12 -10.40 -3.02
N LEU A 70 -5.97 -10.85 -4.23
CA LEU A 70 -6.89 -10.57 -5.32
C LEU A 70 -7.70 -11.84 -5.64
N LEU A 71 -9.00 -11.70 -5.64
CA LEU A 71 -9.94 -12.75 -6.02
C LEU A 71 -10.44 -12.48 -7.44
N LEU A 72 -10.41 -13.52 -8.28
CA LEU A 72 -10.83 -13.46 -9.69
C LEU A 72 -11.60 -14.71 -10.03
N ASN A 73 -12.65 -14.56 -10.84
CA ASN A 73 -13.34 -15.71 -11.44
C ASN A 73 -12.96 -15.86 -12.91
N SER A 74 -12.91 -17.10 -13.38
CA SER A 74 -12.63 -17.44 -14.77
C SER A 74 -13.63 -18.47 -15.29
N PRO A 75 -14.01 -18.41 -16.59
CA PRO A 75 -15.03 -19.30 -17.14
C PRO A 75 -14.59 -20.77 -17.20
N ASN A 76 -13.30 -21.03 -17.34
CA ASN A 76 -12.76 -22.36 -17.46
C ASN A 76 -11.29 -22.41 -17.04
N GLU A 77 -10.76 -23.62 -16.88
CA GLU A 77 -9.39 -23.85 -16.43
C GLU A 77 -8.33 -23.30 -17.40
N GLN A 78 -8.57 -23.40 -18.71
CA GLN A 78 -7.64 -22.88 -19.70
C GLN A 78 -7.54 -21.35 -19.62
N ALA A 79 -8.67 -20.65 -19.56
CA ALA A 79 -8.68 -19.20 -19.38
C ALA A 79 -8.05 -18.79 -18.05
N ALA A 80 -8.25 -19.53 -16.97
CA ALA A 80 -7.60 -19.28 -15.69
C ALA A 80 -6.07 -19.39 -15.81
N LYS A 81 -5.56 -20.42 -16.48
CA LYS A 81 -4.12 -20.58 -16.72
C LYS A 81 -3.55 -19.45 -17.60
N ASP A 82 -4.27 -19.04 -18.63
CA ASP A 82 -3.84 -17.96 -19.53
C ASP A 82 -3.80 -16.60 -18.80
N ILE A 83 -4.84 -16.29 -18.02
CA ILE A 83 -4.89 -15.10 -17.16
C ILE A 83 -3.76 -15.15 -16.14
N GLY A 84 -3.60 -16.27 -15.44
CA GLY A 84 -2.55 -16.45 -14.45
C GLY A 84 -1.15 -16.26 -15.04
N ARG A 85 -0.89 -16.84 -16.21
CA ARG A 85 0.39 -16.67 -16.92
C ARG A 85 0.64 -15.21 -17.29
N ALA A 86 -0.37 -14.52 -17.85
CA ALA A 86 -0.26 -13.12 -18.23
C ALA A 86 0.03 -12.19 -17.01
N ILE A 87 -0.52 -12.51 -15.84
CA ILE A 87 -0.24 -11.81 -14.58
C ILE A 87 1.18 -12.08 -14.10
N MET A 88 1.62 -13.34 -14.10
CA MET A 88 2.95 -13.74 -13.65
C MET A 88 4.07 -13.22 -14.56
N GLU A 89 3.88 -13.25 -15.88
CA GLU A 89 4.85 -12.73 -16.86
C GLU A 89 5.08 -11.22 -16.69
N ARG A 90 4.06 -10.49 -16.26
CA ARG A 90 4.14 -9.06 -15.94
C ARG A 90 4.63 -8.78 -14.51
N ARG A 91 4.96 -9.80 -13.75
CA ARG A 91 5.37 -9.71 -12.35
C ARG A 91 4.39 -8.91 -11.46
N LEU A 92 3.10 -9.08 -11.71
CA LEU A 92 2.05 -8.41 -10.95
C LEU A 92 1.66 -9.16 -9.68
N ALA A 93 1.94 -10.46 -9.63
CA ALA A 93 1.67 -11.30 -8.48
C ALA A 93 2.89 -12.17 -8.16
N ALA A 94 3.11 -12.43 -6.88
CA ALA A 94 4.14 -13.37 -6.41
C ALA A 94 3.71 -14.82 -6.62
N SER A 95 2.42 -15.11 -6.46
CA SER A 95 1.83 -16.42 -6.71
C SER A 95 0.36 -16.32 -7.07
N ILE A 96 -0.15 -17.34 -7.76
CA ILE A 96 -1.56 -17.49 -8.11
C ILE A 96 -1.99 -18.92 -7.82
N ASN A 97 -3.05 -19.06 -7.04
CA ASN A 97 -3.73 -20.32 -6.83
C ASN A 97 -4.94 -20.41 -7.75
N ILE A 98 -5.03 -21.46 -8.52
CA ILE A 98 -6.17 -21.80 -9.37
C ILE A 98 -6.93 -22.91 -8.66
N LEU A 99 -8.14 -22.58 -8.17
CA LEU A 99 -8.98 -23.52 -7.46
C LEU A 99 -9.88 -24.23 -8.47
N SER A 100 -10.21 -25.48 -8.16
CA SER A 100 -11.16 -26.26 -8.96
C SER A 100 -12.54 -25.61 -8.99
N ARG A 101 -13.40 -26.10 -9.88
CA ARG A 101 -14.73 -25.55 -10.17
C ARG A 101 -15.52 -25.16 -8.94
N THR A 102 -15.99 -23.93 -8.94
CA THR A 102 -16.95 -23.38 -8.00
C THR A 102 -18.32 -23.28 -8.68
N SER A 103 -19.39 -23.52 -7.93
CA SER A 103 -20.75 -23.21 -8.35
C SER A 103 -21.09 -21.81 -7.86
N THR A 104 -21.40 -20.92 -8.77
CA THR A 104 -21.71 -19.51 -8.49
C THR A 104 -23.16 -19.23 -8.86
N MET A 105 -23.93 -18.66 -7.94
CA MET A 105 -25.25 -18.14 -8.20
C MET A 105 -25.25 -16.63 -8.17
N TYR A 106 -25.84 -15.97 -9.17
CA TYR A 106 -25.88 -14.52 -9.24
C TYR A 106 -27.17 -14.03 -9.92
N TYR A 107 -27.54 -12.79 -9.63
CA TYR A 107 -28.67 -12.13 -10.30
C TYR A 107 -28.20 -11.50 -11.62
N TRP A 108 -28.87 -11.83 -12.70
CA TRP A 108 -28.71 -11.21 -14.00
C TRP A 108 -30.06 -10.88 -14.62
N LYS A 109 -30.29 -9.60 -14.92
CA LYS A 109 -31.54 -9.10 -15.51
C LYS A 109 -32.80 -9.52 -14.72
N GLY A 110 -32.69 -9.60 -13.39
CA GLY A 110 -33.78 -9.94 -12.48
C GLY A 110 -34.02 -11.44 -12.27
N GLU A 111 -33.23 -12.30 -12.89
CA GLU A 111 -33.31 -13.76 -12.72
C GLU A 111 -32.04 -14.31 -12.05
N ILE A 112 -32.22 -15.41 -11.32
CA ILE A 112 -31.07 -16.14 -10.74
C ILE A 112 -30.46 -17.00 -11.83
N GLN A 113 -29.17 -16.85 -12.01
CA GLN A 113 -28.34 -17.64 -12.92
C GLN A 113 -27.39 -18.52 -12.12
N ASP A 114 -27.15 -19.74 -12.61
CA ASP A 114 -26.14 -20.66 -12.13
C ASP A 114 -24.98 -20.70 -13.11
N ALA A 115 -23.77 -20.59 -12.61
CA ALA A 115 -22.55 -20.72 -13.38
C ALA A 115 -21.55 -21.67 -12.68
N SER A 116 -20.77 -22.36 -13.49
CA SER A 116 -19.60 -23.13 -13.01
C SER A 116 -18.35 -22.35 -13.43
N GLU A 117 -17.59 -21.89 -12.46
CA GLU A 117 -16.43 -21.03 -12.67
C GLU A 117 -15.19 -21.56 -11.96
N ILE A 118 -14.05 -21.08 -12.37
CA ILE A 118 -12.77 -21.32 -11.71
C ILE A 118 -12.44 -20.11 -10.85
N LEU A 119 -12.22 -20.31 -9.56
CA LEU A 119 -11.79 -19.28 -8.65
C LEU A 119 -10.27 -19.18 -8.66
N MET A 120 -9.74 -17.97 -8.81
CA MET A 120 -8.33 -17.68 -8.75
C MET A 120 -8.03 -16.77 -7.56
N VAL A 121 -6.98 -17.09 -6.82
CA VAL A 121 -6.51 -16.28 -5.71
C VAL A 121 -5.07 -15.87 -5.99
N SER A 122 -4.84 -14.59 -6.14
CA SER A 122 -3.56 -13.99 -6.48
C SER A 122 -3.00 -13.21 -5.30
N PHE A 123 -1.72 -13.39 -5.00
CA PHE A 123 -1.01 -12.71 -3.91
C PHE A 123 -0.07 -11.68 -4.49
N LEU A 124 -0.24 -10.42 -4.10
CA LEU A 124 0.47 -9.29 -4.70
C LEU A 124 0.80 -8.21 -3.68
N ARG A 125 1.71 -7.32 -4.05
CA ARG A 125 1.94 -6.06 -3.32
C ARG A 125 0.79 -5.09 -3.64
N LYS A 126 0.33 -4.34 -2.64
CA LYS A 126 -0.80 -3.41 -2.80
C LYS A 126 -0.56 -2.37 -3.91
N SER A 127 0.66 -1.89 -4.08
CA SER A 127 1.05 -0.95 -5.13
C SER A 127 0.80 -1.50 -6.55
N LEU A 128 0.89 -2.83 -6.72
CA LEU A 128 0.68 -3.52 -7.99
C LEU A 128 -0.81 -3.89 -8.23
N CYS A 129 -1.71 -3.54 -7.31
CA CYS A 129 -3.14 -3.83 -7.44
C CYS A 129 -3.83 -2.87 -8.44
N HIS A 130 -3.36 -2.86 -9.67
CA HIS A 130 -3.98 -2.10 -10.76
C HIS A 130 -5.15 -2.89 -11.35
N GLN A 131 -6.34 -2.70 -10.82
CA GLN A 131 -7.57 -3.37 -11.29
C GLN A 131 -7.78 -3.25 -12.81
N HIS A 132 -7.37 -2.14 -13.42
CA HIS A 132 -7.45 -1.95 -14.87
C HIS A 132 -6.64 -2.97 -15.66
N LEU A 133 -5.48 -3.38 -15.12
CA LEU A 133 -4.60 -4.32 -15.81
C LEU A 133 -5.18 -5.74 -15.77
N TYR A 134 -5.78 -6.12 -14.64
CA TYR A 134 -6.46 -7.40 -14.52
C TYR A 134 -7.70 -7.48 -15.41
N ARG A 135 -8.44 -6.39 -15.53
CA ARG A 135 -9.57 -6.28 -16.45
C ARG A 135 -9.15 -6.43 -17.93
N SER A 136 -7.97 -5.94 -18.28
CA SER A 136 -7.50 -6.01 -19.68
C SER A 136 -7.13 -7.41 -20.17
N VAL A 137 -6.84 -8.33 -19.25
CA VAL A 137 -6.49 -9.74 -19.57
C VAL A 137 -7.66 -10.69 -19.37
N HIS A 138 -8.79 -10.19 -18.83
CA HIS A 138 -9.96 -11.02 -18.53
C HIS A 138 -10.92 -11.09 -19.72
N PRO A 139 -11.46 -12.28 -20.06
CA PRO A 139 -12.37 -12.46 -21.20
C PRO A 139 -13.76 -11.86 -20.98
N TYR A 140 -14.18 -11.60 -19.73
CA TYR A 140 -15.48 -11.01 -19.42
C TYR A 140 -15.47 -9.49 -19.57
N ALA A 141 -16.59 -8.92 -20.04
CA ALA A 141 -16.77 -7.47 -20.11
C ALA A 141 -16.82 -6.83 -18.69
N ASN A 142 -17.33 -7.56 -17.70
CA ASN A 142 -17.37 -7.13 -16.30
C ASN A 142 -16.92 -8.27 -15.38
N PRO A 143 -15.59 -8.51 -15.28
CA PRO A 143 -15.06 -9.57 -14.46
C PRO A 143 -15.21 -9.25 -12.98
N GLU A 144 -15.43 -10.26 -12.16
CA GLU A 144 -15.29 -10.16 -10.72
C GLU A 144 -13.79 -10.02 -10.38
N VAL A 145 -13.42 -8.87 -9.83
CA VAL A 145 -12.05 -8.58 -9.37
C VAL A 145 -12.17 -7.89 -8.03
N LEU A 146 -11.90 -8.62 -6.95
CA LEU A 146 -11.98 -8.13 -5.59
C LEU A 146 -10.60 -8.16 -4.95
N SER A 147 -10.25 -7.09 -4.23
CA SER A 147 -8.98 -6.98 -3.53
C SER A 147 -9.21 -6.88 -2.02
N PHE A 148 -8.48 -7.69 -1.26
CA PHE A 148 -8.50 -7.71 0.19
C PHE A 148 -7.11 -7.40 0.74
N PRO A 149 -6.97 -6.48 1.69
CA PRO A 149 -5.69 -6.25 2.35
C PRO A 149 -5.30 -7.45 3.20
N VAL A 150 -4.01 -7.76 3.25
CA VAL A 150 -3.45 -8.75 4.17
C VAL A 150 -3.11 -8.03 5.48
N GLU A 151 -3.79 -8.41 6.55
CA GLU A 151 -3.60 -7.80 7.88
C GLU A 151 -2.36 -8.35 8.59
N ASP A 152 -2.11 -9.65 8.46
CA ASP A 152 -0.99 -10.35 9.10
C ASP A 152 -0.61 -11.62 8.34
N GLY A 153 0.58 -12.13 8.61
CA GLY A 153 1.07 -13.37 8.02
C GLY A 153 2.50 -13.69 8.45
N SER A 154 2.99 -14.85 8.00
CA SER A 154 4.38 -15.27 8.24
C SER A 154 5.36 -14.27 7.63
N LEU A 155 6.25 -13.69 8.44
CA LEU A 155 7.26 -12.72 7.98
C LEU A 155 8.15 -13.29 6.88
N ALA A 156 8.52 -14.57 6.97
CA ALA A 156 9.32 -15.24 5.94
C ALA A 156 8.59 -15.31 4.60
N TYR A 157 7.29 -15.59 4.62
CA TYR A 157 6.46 -15.62 3.40
C TYR A 157 6.26 -14.22 2.81
N MET A 158 6.00 -13.21 3.65
CA MET A 158 5.86 -11.83 3.19
C MET A 158 7.14 -11.30 2.56
N LYS A 159 8.29 -11.61 3.15
CA LYS A 159 9.60 -11.27 2.59
C LYS A 159 9.84 -11.97 1.24
N TRP A 160 9.50 -13.23 1.13
CA TRP A 160 9.58 -13.96 -0.14
C TRP A 160 8.68 -13.31 -1.22
N MET A 161 7.48 -12.88 -0.87
CA MET A 161 6.60 -12.16 -1.79
C MET A 161 7.24 -10.86 -2.30
N ASP A 162 7.88 -10.10 -1.42
CA ASP A 162 8.58 -8.87 -1.79
C ASP A 162 9.77 -9.14 -2.72
N GLU A 163 10.54 -10.21 -2.47
CA GLU A 163 11.66 -10.62 -3.32
C GLU A 163 11.18 -11.11 -4.72
N ALA A 164 9.99 -11.69 -4.80
CA ALA A 164 9.42 -12.17 -6.06
C ALA A 164 8.86 -11.06 -6.96
N LEU A 165 8.54 -9.91 -6.40
CA LEU A 165 7.95 -8.77 -7.09
C LEU A 165 8.99 -7.67 -7.32
N PRO A 166 8.99 -6.98 -8.47
CA PRO A 166 9.91 -5.87 -8.70
C PRO A 166 9.66 -4.74 -7.71
N ASP A 167 10.72 -4.02 -7.38
CA ASP A 167 10.60 -2.72 -6.73
C ASP A 167 10.09 -1.71 -7.76
N ASP A 168 9.13 -0.88 -7.35
CA ASP A 168 8.55 0.20 -8.14
C ASP A 168 9.58 1.31 -8.40
#